data_1b87699f57e1b86100777a1e94220e0c
#
_entry.id   1b87699f57e1b86100777a1e94220e0c
#
_cell.length_a   1.000
_cell.length_b   1.000
_cell.length_c   1.000
_cell.angle_alpha   90.00
_cell.angle_beta   90.00
_cell.angle_gamma   90.00
#
_symmetry.space_group_name_H-M   'P 1'
#
loop_
_entity.id
_entity.type
_entity.pdbx_description
1 polymer ?
#
loop_
_entity_poly.entity_id
_entity_poly.type
_entity_poly.pdbx_seq_one_letter_code
_entity_poly.pdbx_strand_id
1 'polypeptide(L)'
;STVYSGTAMLNRLVERESEVDVGILITGGMEDTLRMGRGRQSYTGYSYSDRLHVNTHKHPKPLIPRDRIRGVRERIDVKGNELVPLYEDDVREGVENLLDQGVDHIVVMFLHSYKNGDHEHRTQEIAEEIIDERDADTTVMLSSEYYPTLKESERLNTVTAEAFAAEPSRDQLTNIQEAVDEQGGEVGVRVMASHGGTIDIHANELARTLISGPIGGMIGANYFGEKLDYE
;
A
#
# COMPACT_ATOMS: atom_id res chain seq x y z
N SER A 1 0.96 26.19 10.54
CA SER A 1 1.09 24.73 10.39
C SER A 1 2.54 24.36 10.23
N THR A 2 2.95 23.27 10.84
CA THR A 2 4.27 22.67 10.65
C THR A 2 4.16 21.61 9.56
N VAL A 3 5.10 21.60 8.62
CA VAL A 3 5.13 20.60 7.55
C VAL A 3 6.32 19.68 7.77
N TYR A 4 6.05 18.40 7.95
CA TYR A 4 7.07 17.35 8.03
C TYR A 4 7.34 16.78 6.65
N SER A 5 8.59 16.49 6.37
CA SER A 5 9.02 15.79 5.16
C SER A 5 10.15 14.83 5.52
N GLY A 6 10.04 13.58 5.13
CA GLY A 6 11.01 12.55 5.51
C GLY A 6 11.06 11.39 4.52
N THR A 7 11.99 10.47 4.75
CA THR A 7 12.25 9.30 3.90
C THR A 7 12.04 7.98 4.63
N ALA A 8 11.51 7.98 5.86
CA ALA A 8 11.37 6.78 6.67
C ALA A 8 10.56 5.67 5.97
N MET A 9 9.40 6.03 5.42
CA MET A 9 8.57 5.09 4.64
C MET A 9 9.28 4.56 3.40
N LEU A 10 9.98 5.43 2.67
CA LEU A 10 10.73 5.03 1.48
C LEU A 10 11.84 4.05 1.85
N ASN A 11 12.55 4.31 2.95
CA ASN A 11 13.62 3.43 3.42
C ASN A 11 13.09 2.03 3.75
N ARG A 12 11.97 1.91 4.49
CA ARG A 12 11.32 0.61 4.75
C ARG A 12 11.03 -0.18 3.47
N LEU A 13 10.52 0.50 2.44
CA LEU A 13 10.23 -0.15 1.16
C LEU A 13 11.50 -0.57 0.40
N VAL A 14 12.55 0.26 0.42
CA VAL A 14 13.82 -0.02 -0.28
C VAL A 14 14.59 -1.13 0.42
N GLU A 15 14.68 -1.07 1.72
CA GLU A 15 15.35 -2.07 2.57
C GLU A 15 14.52 -3.33 2.71
N ARG A 16 13.21 -3.23 2.43
CA ARG A 16 12.21 -4.30 2.60
C ARG A 16 12.16 -4.81 4.03
N GLU A 17 12.29 -3.90 4.95
CA GLU A 17 12.22 -4.13 6.38
C GLU A 17 10.99 -3.42 6.94
N SER A 18 10.13 -4.17 7.59
CA SER A 18 8.98 -3.67 8.33
C SER A 18 8.82 -4.50 9.59
N GLU A 19 8.32 -3.88 10.62
CA GLU A 19 7.94 -4.53 11.87
C GLU A 19 6.57 -5.20 11.76
N VAL A 20 5.84 -4.93 10.67
CA VAL A 20 4.50 -5.46 10.43
C VAL A 20 4.51 -6.52 9.33
N ASP A 21 3.70 -7.53 9.51
CA ASP A 21 3.45 -8.61 8.58
C ASP A 21 2.11 -8.37 7.85
N VAL A 22 2.15 -8.39 6.51
CA VAL A 22 1.00 -8.08 5.66
C VAL A 22 0.55 -9.34 4.92
N GLY A 23 -0.76 -9.62 4.99
CA GLY A 23 -1.45 -10.61 4.18
C GLY A 23 -2.30 -9.95 3.08
N ILE A 24 -2.64 -10.67 2.03
CA ILE A 24 -3.44 -10.16 0.92
C ILE A 24 -4.54 -11.14 0.56
N LEU A 25 -5.78 -10.64 0.47
CA LEU A 25 -6.90 -11.28 -0.22
C LEU A 25 -7.06 -10.63 -1.59
N ILE A 26 -7.06 -11.42 -2.64
CA ILE A 26 -7.08 -10.93 -4.02
C ILE A 26 -8.04 -11.76 -4.87
N THR A 27 -8.58 -11.19 -5.96
CA THR A 27 -9.36 -11.96 -6.93
C THR A 27 -8.60 -13.21 -7.37
N GLY A 28 -9.26 -14.36 -7.32
CA GLY A 28 -8.67 -15.65 -7.70
C GLY A 28 -8.07 -15.62 -9.11
N GLY A 29 -6.82 -16.13 -9.22
CA GLY A 29 -6.00 -16.09 -10.43
C GLY A 29 -5.10 -14.86 -10.55
N MET A 30 -5.15 -13.91 -9.61
CA MET A 30 -4.31 -12.71 -9.60
C MET A 30 -3.21 -12.73 -8.53
N GLU A 31 -3.02 -13.83 -7.84
CA GLU A 31 -2.14 -13.96 -6.69
C GLU A 31 -0.65 -13.72 -7.01
N ASP A 32 -0.27 -13.82 -8.27
CA ASP A 32 1.09 -13.54 -8.72
C ASP A 32 1.32 -12.08 -9.18
N THR A 33 0.31 -11.21 -9.05
CA THR A 33 0.36 -9.82 -9.55
C THR A 33 1.56 -9.04 -8.99
N LEU A 34 1.85 -9.15 -7.69
CA LEU A 34 3.02 -8.49 -7.09
C LEU A 34 4.33 -9.03 -7.64
N ARG A 35 4.42 -10.33 -7.92
CA ARG A 35 5.61 -10.97 -8.46
C ARG A 35 5.83 -10.63 -9.93
N MET A 36 4.77 -10.59 -10.73
CA MET A 36 4.82 -10.23 -12.13
C MET A 36 5.04 -8.72 -12.34
N GLY A 37 4.72 -7.91 -11.31
CA GLY A 37 4.76 -6.48 -11.41
C GLY A 37 3.83 -5.98 -12.52
N ARG A 38 4.26 -4.98 -13.29
CA ARG A 38 3.47 -4.42 -14.41
C ARG A 38 3.52 -5.29 -15.68
N GLY A 39 3.69 -6.59 -15.56
CA GLY A 39 3.88 -7.48 -16.71
C GLY A 39 5.18 -7.23 -17.46
N ARG A 40 6.16 -6.59 -16.84
CA ARG A 40 7.49 -6.42 -17.42
C ARG A 40 8.16 -7.77 -17.55
N GLN A 41 8.66 -8.04 -18.72
CA GLN A 41 9.46 -9.23 -18.93
C GLN A 41 10.71 -9.17 -18.05
N SER A 42 11.02 -10.28 -17.38
CA SER A 42 12.13 -10.37 -16.42
C SER A 42 13.49 -10.02 -17.01
N TYR A 43 13.63 -10.06 -18.33
CA TYR A 43 14.85 -9.74 -19.06
C TYR A 43 14.93 -8.29 -19.57
N THR A 44 13.98 -7.42 -19.25
CA THR A 44 14.04 -6.00 -19.64
C THR A 44 15.26 -5.36 -18.97
N GLY A 45 16.16 -4.82 -19.80
CA GLY A 45 17.43 -4.24 -19.34
C GLY A 45 18.64 -5.19 -19.42
N TYR A 46 18.44 -6.47 -19.69
CA TYR A 46 19.56 -7.40 -19.90
C TYR A 46 20.21 -7.20 -21.28
N SER A 47 21.51 -7.53 -21.36
CA SER A 47 22.21 -7.61 -22.64
C SER A 47 21.60 -8.67 -23.55
N TYR A 48 21.87 -8.61 -24.84
CA TYR A 48 21.34 -9.61 -25.78
C TYR A 48 21.78 -11.04 -25.41
N SER A 49 23.03 -11.21 -24.99
CA SER A 49 23.55 -12.50 -24.56
C SER A 49 22.83 -13.02 -23.32
N ASP A 50 22.60 -12.15 -22.34
CA ASP A 50 21.93 -12.54 -21.10
C ASP A 50 20.46 -12.92 -21.32
N ARG A 51 19.79 -12.31 -22.33
CA ARG A 51 18.40 -12.67 -22.68
C ARG A 51 18.28 -14.11 -23.17
N LEU A 52 19.34 -14.68 -23.73
CA LEU A 52 19.36 -16.06 -24.20
C LEU A 52 19.52 -17.08 -23.07
N HIS A 53 19.96 -16.64 -21.90
CA HIS A 53 20.17 -17.49 -20.72
C HIS A 53 18.97 -17.43 -19.77
N VAL A 54 17.84 -18.05 -20.15
CA VAL A 54 16.57 -18.02 -19.41
C VAL A 54 16.73 -18.43 -17.95
N ASN A 55 17.65 -19.31 -17.63
CA ASN A 55 17.90 -19.78 -16.27
C ASN A 55 18.42 -18.69 -15.32
N THR A 56 18.94 -17.60 -15.85
CA THR A 56 19.41 -16.44 -15.06
C THR A 56 18.33 -15.38 -14.87
N HIS A 57 17.20 -15.51 -15.58
CA HIS A 57 16.09 -14.58 -15.47
C HIS A 57 15.37 -14.78 -14.15
N LYS A 58 15.31 -13.73 -13.34
CA LYS A 58 14.60 -13.74 -12.06
C LYS A 58 13.62 -12.58 -12.01
N HIS A 59 12.40 -12.86 -11.59
CA HIS A 59 11.50 -11.80 -11.19
C HIS A 59 12.03 -11.12 -9.92
N PRO A 60 11.81 -9.82 -9.76
CA PRO A 60 12.07 -9.15 -8.49
C PRO A 60 11.36 -9.89 -7.35
N LYS A 61 12.00 -10.00 -6.20
CA LYS A 61 11.35 -10.53 -5.01
C LYS A 61 10.16 -9.60 -4.68
N PRO A 62 8.93 -10.09 -4.57
CA PRO A 62 7.79 -9.25 -4.21
C PRO A 62 7.93 -8.70 -2.79
N LEU A 63 7.21 -7.62 -2.49
CA LEU A 63 7.20 -7.03 -1.15
C LEU A 63 6.56 -7.99 -0.14
N ILE A 64 5.42 -8.57 -0.52
CA ILE A 64 4.72 -9.58 0.27
C ILE A 64 5.00 -10.96 -0.34
N PRO A 65 5.41 -11.95 0.45
CA PRO A 65 5.68 -13.31 -0.02
C PRO A 65 4.40 -14.00 -0.51
N ARG A 66 4.53 -14.93 -1.48
CA ARG A 66 3.40 -15.58 -2.16
C ARG A 66 2.52 -16.40 -1.21
N ASP A 67 3.09 -16.95 -0.16
CA ASP A 67 2.40 -17.72 0.87
C ASP A 67 1.54 -16.89 1.83
N ARG A 68 1.61 -15.56 1.73
CA ARG A 68 0.72 -14.62 2.41
C ARG A 68 -0.31 -13.99 1.47
N ILE A 69 -0.52 -14.56 0.29
CA ILE A 69 -1.51 -14.08 -0.69
C ILE A 69 -2.52 -15.20 -0.96
N ARG A 70 -3.82 -14.89 -0.76
CA ARG A 70 -4.92 -15.83 -0.96
C ARG A 70 -5.86 -15.32 -2.03
N GLY A 71 -6.21 -16.20 -2.98
CA GLY A 71 -7.19 -15.92 -4.01
C GLY A 71 -8.60 -16.22 -3.52
N VAL A 72 -9.50 -15.29 -3.78
CA VAL A 72 -10.93 -15.40 -3.48
C VAL A 72 -11.70 -15.50 -4.80
N ARG A 73 -12.59 -16.45 -4.93
CA ARG A 73 -13.48 -16.55 -6.08
C ARG A 73 -14.54 -15.45 -6.01
N GLU A 74 -14.40 -14.51 -6.88
CA GLU A 74 -15.31 -13.39 -7.09
C GLU A 74 -15.03 -12.74 -8.44
N ARG A 75 -15.94 -11.93 -8.98
CA ARG A 75 -15.64 -11.13 -10.17
C ARG A 75 -16.63 -9.97 -10.31
N ILE A 76 -16.09 -8.77 -10.36
CA ILE A 76 -16.76 -7.57 -10.85
C ILE A 76 -16.24 -7.25 -12.26
N ASP A 77 -17.12 -6.82 -13.17
CA ASP A 77 -16.73 -6.41 -14.52
C ASP A 77 -16.29 -4.93 -14.56
N VAL A 78 -15.77 -4.51 -15.71
CA VAL A 78 -15.29 -3.14 -15.94
C VAL A 78 -16.40 -2.07 -15.82
N LYS A 79 -17.67 -2.48 -15.84
CA LYS A 79 -18.83 -1.59 -15.68
C LYS A 79 -19.31 -1.53 -14.23
N GLY A 80 -18.81 -2.39 -13.36
CA GLY A 80 -19.21 -2.53 -11.97
C GLY A 80 -20.33 -3.57 -11.74
N ASN A 81 -20.64 -4.41 -12.72
CA ASN A 81 -21.62 -5.47 -12.53
C ASN A 81 -20.95 -6.71 -11.93
N GLU A 82 -21.66 -7.39 -11.05
CA GLU A 82 -21.23 -8.68 -10.55
C GLU A 82 -21.37 -9.75 -11.64
N LEU A 83 -20.26 -10.42 -11.96
CA LEU A 83 -20.22 -11.57 -12.87
C LEU A 83 -20.12 -12.89 -12.11
N VAL A 84 -19.40 -12.91 -11.00
CA VAL A 84 -19.28 -14.03 -10.08
C VAL A 84 -19.50 -13.50 -8.68
N PRO A 85 -20.45 -14.02 -7.93
CA PRO A 85 -20.68 -13.59 -6.55
C PRO A 85 -19.47 -13.87 -5.69
N LEU A 86 -19.35 -13.14 -4.58
CA LEU A 86 -18.33 -13.38 -3.59
C LEU A 86 -18.53 -14.76 -2.95
N TYR A 87 -17.49 -15.60 -3.01
CA TYR A 87 -17.47 -16.87 -2.29
C TYR A 87 -16.98 -16.63 -0.86
N GLU A 88 -17.92 -16.46 0.07
CA GLU A 88 -17.62 -16.13 1.47
C GLU A 88 -16.78 -17.21 2.16
N ASP A 89 -16.91 -18.48 1.77
CA ASP A 89 -16.08 -19.56 2.31
C ASP A 89 -14.60 -19.38 1.96
N ASP A 90 -14.29 -18.89 0.75
CA ASP A 90 -12.91 -18.58 0.36
C ASP A 90 -12.36 -17.40 1.18
N VAL A 91 -13.20 -16.42 1.50
CA VAL A 91 -12.84 -15.30 2.36
C VAL A 91 -12.51 -15.80 3.76
N ARG A 92 -13.41 -16.60 4.37
CA ARG A 92 -13.20 -17.16 5.72
C ARG A 92 -11.92 -17.97 5.80
N GLU A 93 -11.72 -18.91 4.88
CA GLU A 93 -10.50 -19.73 4.80
C GLU A 93 -9.25 -18.85 4.62
N GLY A 94 -9.33 -17.85 3.77
CA GLY A 94 -8.24 -16.92 3.51
C GLY A 94 -7.86 -16.10 4.74
N VAL A 95 -8.83 -15.53 5.43
CA VAL A 95 -8.63 -14.74 6.67
C VAL A 95 -8.06 -15.63 7.77
N GLU A 96 -8.67 -16.77 8.05
CA GLU A 96 -8.18 -17.70 9.07
C GLU A 96 -6.74 -18.12 8.84
N ASN A 97 -6.40 -18.42 7.58
CA ASN A 97 -5.04 -18.81 7.20
C ASN A 97 -4.02 -17.66 7.38
N LEU A 98 -4.42 -16.42 7.11
CA LEU A 98 -3.56 -15.25 7.31
C LEU A 98 -3.38 -14.95 8.81
N LEU A 99 -4.44 -15.04 9.60
CA LEU A 99 -4.37 -14.89 11.05
C LEU A 99 -3.50 -15.96 11.70
N ASP A 100 -3.56 -17.21 11.21
CA ASP A 100 -2.67 -18.30 11.67
C ASP A 100 -1.19 -18.01 11.37
N GLN A 101 -0.89 -17.15 10.39
CA GLN A 101 0.45 -16.68 10.08
C GLN A 101 0.86 -15.44 10.87
N GLY A 102 -0.04 -14.88 11.69
CA GLY A 102 0.23 -13.73 12.54
C GLY A 102 0.40 -12.43 11.76
N VAL A 103 -0.43 -12.19 10.73
CA VAL A 103 -0.38 -10.93 9.99
C VAL A 103 -1.02 -9.79 10.79
N ASP A 104 -0.38 -8.61 10.74
CA ASP A 104 -0.88 -7.39 11.37
C ASP A 104 -1.91 -6.66 10.49
N HIS A 105 -1.76 -6.79 9.16
CA HIS A 105 -2.67 -6.17 8.20
C HIS A 105 -3.13 -7.17 7.15
N ILE A 106 -4.42 -7.12 6.81
CA ILE A 106 -5.01 -7.83 5.68
C ILE A 106 -5.43 -6.80 4.63
N VAL A 107 -4.72 -6.78 3.50
CA VAL A 107 -5.09 -5.98 2.34
C VAL A 107 -6.07 -6.75 1.49
N VAL A 108 -7.21 -6.15 1.16
CA VAL A 108 -8.19 -6.69 0.21
C VAL A 108 -8.08 -5.92 -1.10
N MET A 109 -7.82 -6.64 -2.20
CA MET A 109 -7.77 -6.04 -3.53
C MET A 109 -8.48 -6.91 -4.56
N PHE A 110 -9.68 -6.51 -4.95
CA PHE A 110 -10.44 -7.22 -5.97
C PHE A 110 -10.47 -6.47 -7.30
N LEU A 111 -10.61 -7.25 -8.37
CA LEU A 111 -10.64 -6.71 -9.73
C LEU A 111 -11.85 -5.77 -9.88
N HIS A 112 -11.58 -4.57 -10.40
CA HIS A 112 -12.59 -3.52 -10.61
C HIS A 112 -13.30 -3.00 -9.36
N SER A 113 -12.81 -3.27 -8.15
CA SER A 113 -13.38 -2.75 -6.90
C SER A 113 -13.45 -1.21 -6.84
N TYR A 114 -12.63 -0.51 -7.61
CA TYR A 114 -12.72 0.95 -7.77
C TYR A 114 -14.05 1.41 -8.42
N LYS A 115 -14.77 0.52 -9.08
CA LYS A 115 -16.09 0.75 -9.69
C LYS A 115 -17.23 0.30 -8.80
N ASN A 116 -17.05 -0.85 -8.19
CA ASN A 116 -17.99 -1.45 -7.25
C ASN A 116 -17.19 -2.16 -6.16
N GLY A 117 -17.19 -1.58 -4.96
CA GLY A 117 -16.48 -2.08 -3.78
C GLY A 117 -17.26 -3.08 -2.94
N ASP A 118 -18.46 -3.48 -3.33
CA ASP A 118 -19.36 -4.30 -2.50
C ASP A 118 -18.70 -5.59 -2.02
N HIS A 119 -17.94 -6.27 -2.89
CA HIS A 119 -17.20 -7.48 -2.50
C HIS A 119 -16.08 -7.21 -1.50
N GLU A 120 -15.35 -6.09 -1.63
CA GLU A 120 -14.33 -5.71 -0.64
C GLU A 120 -14.95 -5.36 0.70
N HIS A 121 -16.05 -4.58 0.72
CA HIS A 121 -16.77 -4.26 1.96
C HIS A 121 -17.33 -5.51 2.63
N ARG A 122 -17.95 -6.43 1.83
CA ARG A 122 -18.45 -7.68 2.40
C ARG A 122 -17.31 -8.56 2.95
N THR A 123 -16.18 -8.56 2.28
CA THR A 123 -14.97 -9.25 2.76
C THR A 123 -14.46 -8.66 4.05
N GLN A 124 -14.49 -7.34 4.20
CA GLN A 124 -14.13 -6.64 5.45
C GLN A 124 -15.04 -7.06 6.59
N GLU A 125 -16.38 -7.04 6.40
CA GLU A 125 -17.34 -7.47 7.41
C GLU A 125 -17.02 -8.89 7.93
N ILE A 126 -16.79 -9.84 6.99
CA ILE A 126 -16.45 -11.22 7.35
C ILE A 126 -15.10 -11.32 8.08
N ALA A 127 -14.12 -10.55 7.61
CA ALA A 127 -12.80 -10.57 8.22
C ALA A 127 -12.83 -9.98 9.64
N GLU A 128 -13.52 -8.87 9.85
CA GLU A 128 -13.68 -8.24 11.16
C GLU A 128 -14.42 -9.17 12.14
N GLU A 129 -15.47 -9.90 11.70
CA GLU A 129 -16.13 -10.93 12.51
C GLU A 129 -15.13 -11.98 13.03
N ILE A 130 -14.25 -12.48 12.15
CA ILE A 130 -13.28 -13.52 12.51
C ILE A 130 -12.14 -12.96 13.39
N ILE A 131 -11.70 -11.75 13.11
CA ILE A 131 -10.68 -11.04 13.91
C ILE A 131 -11.18 -10.85 15.33
N ASP A 132 -12.44 -10.39 15.50
CA ASP A 132 -13.07 -10.21 16.80
C ASP A 132 -13.24 -11.55 17.53
N GLU A 133 -13.69 -12.61 16.84
CA GLU A 133 -13.85 -13.96 17.42
C GLU A 133 -12.53 -14.54 17.92
N ARG A 134 -11.39 -14.18 17.27
CA ARG A 134 -10.04 -14.66 17.64
C ARG A 134 -9.29 -13.73 18.60
N ASP A 135 -9.87 -12.59 18.97
CA ASP A 135 -9.20 -11.52 19.75
C ASP A 135 -7.84 -11.16 19.14
N ALA A 136 -7.80 -11.04 17.79
CA ALA A 136 -6.60 -10.73 17.04
C ALA A 136 -6.45 -9.22 16.83
N ASP A 137 -5.22 -8.72 16.91
CA ASP A 137 -4.87 -7.31 16.63
C ASP A 137 -4.47 -7.15 15.16
N THR A 138 -5.44 -7.36 14.27
CA THR A 138 -5.25 -7.30 12.82
C THR A 138 -6.22 -6.32 12.20
N THR A 139 -5.75 -5.46 11.30
CA THR A 139 -6.59 -4.48 10.60
C THR A 139 -6.82 -4.87 9.14
N VAL A 140 -8.00 -4.50 8.60
CA VAL A 140 -8.38 -4.76 7.20
C VAL A 140 -8.30 -3.47 6.40
N MET A 141 -7.65 -3.51 5.25
CA MET A 141 -7.43 -2.35 4.38
C MET A 141 -7.98 -2.62 2.98
N LEU A 142 -8.97 -1.83 2.56
CA LEU A 142 -9.64 -2.02 1.28
C LEU A 142 -8.99 -1.18 0.16
N SER A 143 -8.63 -1.81 -0.94
CA SER A 143 -8.02 -1.11 -2.08
C SER A 143 -8.93 -0.06 -2.69
N SER A 144 -10.24 -0.24 -2.63
CA SER A 144 -11.25 0.69 -3.11
C SER A 144 -11.34 1.97 -2.29
N GLU A 145 -10.92 1.95 -1.03
CA GLU A 145 -10.93 3.13 -0.15
C GLU A 145 -9.58 3.87 -0.17
N TYR A 146 -8.47 3.12 -0.10
CA TYR A 146 -7.13 3.71 -0.03
C TYR A 146 -6.66 4.28 -1.38
N TYR A 147 -7.03 3.67 -2.49
CA TYR A 147 -6.61 4.14 -3.82
C TYR A 147 -7.58 3.73 -4.93
N PRO A 148 -8.80 4.32 -4.99
CA PRO A 148 -9.85 3.93 -5.94
C PRO A 148 -9.51 4.35 -7.38
N THR A 149 -8.52 3.72 -7.99
CA THR A 149 -8.07 4.03 -9.34
C THR A 149 -8.13 2.82 -10.27
N LEU A 150 -8.26 3.13 -11.55
CA LEU A 150 -8.07 2.14 -12.63
C LEU A 150 -6.64 1.58 -12.53
N LYS A 151 -6.44 0.34 -12.97
CA LYS A 151 -5.19 -0.41 -12.98
C LYS A 151 -4.89 -1.09 -11.63
N GLU A 152 -5.19 -2.35 -11.62
CA GLU A 152 -5.09 -3.25 -10.47
C GLU A 152 -3.67 -3.30 -9.88
N SER A 153 -2.65 -3.32 -10.75
CA SER A 153 -1.25 -3.38 -10.29
C SER A 153 -0.85 -2.13 -9.50
N GLU A 154 -1.24 -0.94 -9.97
CA GLU A 154 -0.99 0.30 -9.25
C GLU A 154 -1.77 0.37 -7.94
N ARG A 155 -3.04 -0.05 -7.94
CA ARG A 155 -3.88 -0.07 -6.76
C ARG A 155 -3.33 -1.04 -5.71
N LEU A 156 -3.00 -2.28 -6.12
CA LEU A 156 -2.40 -3.28 -5.25
C LEU A 156 -1.08 -2.79 -4.64
N ASN A 157 -0.16 -2.27 -5.46
CA ASN A 157 1.13 -1.80 -4.96
C ASN A 157 0.97 -0.62 -4.00
N THR A 158 0.01 0.29 -4.25
CA THR A 158 -0.21 1.45 -3.38
C THR A 158 -0.75 1.03 -2.02
N VAL A 159 -1.82 0.21 -1.97
CA VAL A 159 -2.38 -0.23 -0.69
C VAL A 159 -1.43 -1.15 0.07
N THR A 160 -0.66 -1.98 -0.65
CA THR A 160 0.39 -2.81 -0.04
C THR A 160 1.51 -1.97 0.55
N ALA A 161 1.93 -0.90 -0.14
CA ALA A 161 2.93 0.04 0.38
C ALA A 161 2.40 0.84 1.58
N GLU A 162 1.12 1.17 1.59
CA GLU A 162 0.44 1.78 2.74
C GLU A 162 0.53 0.85 3.95
N ALA A 163 0.06 -0.40 3.84
CA ALA A 163 0.08 -1.37 4.92
C ALA A 163 1.50 -1.67 5.42
N PHE A 164 2.47 -1.84 4.50
CA PHE A 164 3.82 -2.26 4.83
C PHE A 164 4.70 -1.15 5.44
N ALA A 165 4.53 0.10 5.00
CA ALA A 165 5.46 1.17 5.32
C ALA A 165 4.81 2.43 5.90
N ALA A 166 3.60 2.76 5.50
CA ALA A 166 2.95 4.00 5.91
C ALA A 166 2.34 3.88 7.30
N GLU A 167 1.56 2.84 7.56
CA GLU A 167 0.95 2.61 8.87
C GLU A 167 2.00 2.54 10.00
N PRO A 168 3.11 1.78 9.87
CA PRO A 168 4.16 1.81 10.89
C PRO A 168 4.83 3.18 11.09
N SER A 169 4.66 4.10 10.12
CA SER A 169 5.19 5.47 10.24
C SER A 169 4.20 6.43 10.88
N ARG A 170 2.95 6.04 11.05
CA ARG A 170 1.90 6.87 11.63
C ARG A 170 2.19 7.22 13.09
N ASP A 171 2.65 6.26 13.87
CA ASP A 171 3.05 6.48 15.27
C ASP A 171 4.16 7.52 15.38
N GLN A 172 5.15 7.46 14.48
CA GLN A 172 6.21 8.47 14.45
C GLN A 172 5.66 9.87 14.16
N LEU A 173 4.69 10.00 13.26
CA LEU A 173 4.05 11.28 12.95
C LEU A 173 3.19 11.78 14.11
N THR A 174 2.50 10.90 14.80
CA THR A 174 1.73 11.22 16.02
C THR A 174 2.65 11.70 17.12
N ASN A 175 3.76 11.01 17.39
CA ASN A 175 4.76 11.45 18.36
C ASN A 175 5.34 12.84 18.04
N ILE A 176 5.51 13.17 16.75
CA ILE A 176 5.93 14.51 16.33
C ILE A 176 4.86 15.55 16.64
N GLN A 177 3.58 15.24 16.41
CA GLN A 177 2.47 16.13 16.77
C GLN A 177 2.43 16.37 18.28
N GLU A 178 2.52 15.32 19.08
CA GLU A 178 2.54 15.41 20.55
C GLU A 178 3.70 16.26 21.04
N ALA A 179 4.91 16.09 20.51
CA ALA A 179 6.06 16.89 20.85
C ALA A 179 5.90 18.39 20.50
N VAL A 180 5.18 18.69 19.42
CA VAL A 180 4.84 20.08 19.04
C VAL A 180 3.83 20.66 20.03
N ASP A 181 2.82 19.91 20.41
CA ASP A 181 1.77 20.33 21.36
C ASP A 181 2.34 20.56 22.76
N GLU A 182 3.22 19.69 23.24
CA GLU A 182 3.93 19.83 24.53
C GLU A 182 4.80 21.10 24.60
N GLN A 183 5.34 21.56 23.48
CA GLN A 183 6.09 22.81 23.40
C GLN A 183 5.22 24.05 23.27
N GLY A 184 3.91 23.91 23.41
CA GLY A 184 2.93 25.00 23.35
C GLY A 184 2.61 25.46 21.92
N GLY A 185 2.89 24.60 20.93
CA GLY A 185 2.53 24.83 19.54
C GLY A 185 1.08 24.43 19.30
N GLU A 186 0.14 25.38 19.22
CA GLU A 186 -1.22 25.12 18.73
C GLU A 186 -1.26 24.99 17.20
N VAL A 187 -0.37 24.17 16.61
CA VAL A 187 -0.21 24.08 15.15
C VAL A 187 -0.21 22.62 14.73
N GLY A 188 -1.22 22.23 13.96
CA GLY A 188 -1.29 20.88 13.39
C GLY A 188 -0.08 20.57 12.50
N VAL A 189 0.48 19.36 12.68
CA VAL A 189 1.51 18.80 11.81
C VAL A 189 0.87 18.26 10.54
N ARG A 190 1.43 18.60 9.41
CA ARG A 190 1.05 18.06 8.09
C ARG A 190 2.27 17.40 7.45
N VAL A 191 2.04 16.45 6.58
CA VAL A 191 3.11 15.79 5.83
C VAL A 191 3.11 16.29 4.39
N MET A 192 4.31 16.56 3.86
CA MET A 192 4.45 16.90 2.46
C MET A 192 4.15 15.68 1.60
N ALA A 193 3.35 15.87 0.58
CA ALA A 193 3.04 14.84 -0.40
C ALA A 193 4.00 14.89 -1.61
N SER A 194 4.15 13.77 -2.28
CA SER A 194 5.01 13.62 -3.46
C SER A 194 4.62 14.49 -4.67
N HIS A 195 3.43 15.09 -4.64
CA HIS A 195 2.98 16.05 -5.66
C HIS A 195 3.21 17.53 -5.26
N GLY A 196 3.90 17.79 -4.14
CA GLY A 196 4.22 19.14 -3.67
C GLY A 196 3.16 19.80 -2.76
N GLY A 197 2.01 19.15 -2.57
CA GLY A 197 1.01 19.58 -1.57
C GLY A 197 1.30 19.02 -0.19
N THR A 198 0.37 19.22 0.75
CA THR A 198 0.44 18.64 2.10
C THR A 198 -0.83 17.86 2.41
N ILE A 199 -0.69 16.77 3.13
CA ILE A 199 -1.79 15.95 3.63
C ILE A 199 -1.79 15.92 5.16
N ASP A 200 -2.90 15.55 5.75
CA ASP A 200 -3.03 15.33 7.18
C ASP A 200 -2.28 14.06 7.60
N ILE A 201 -1.72 14.03 8.80
CA ILE A 201 -1.02 12.85 9.33
C ILE A 201 -1.97 11.65 9.55
N HIS A 202 -3.26 11.90 9.69
CA HIS A 202 -4.29 10.87 9.83
C HIS A 202 -4.96 10.46 8.52
N ALA A 203 -4.50 11.02 7.39
CA ALA A 203 -5.03 10.64 6.07
C ALA A 203 -4.69 9.18 5.73
N ASN A 204 -5.61 8.48 5.07
CA ASN A 204 -5.41 7.10 4.61
C ASN A 204 -4.45 6.98 3.41
N GLU A 205 -3.81 8.06 2.99
CA GLU A 205 -3.02 8.15 1.76
C GLU A 205 -1.54 8.48 2.04
N LEU A 206 -0.99 8.01 3.16
CA LEU A 206 0.40 8.31 3.51
C LEU A 206 1.42 7.77 2.49
N ALA A 207 1.08 6.71 1.74
CA ALA A 207 1.92 6.27 0.62
C ALA A 207 2.20 7.37 -0.42
N ARG A 208 1.35 8.39 -0.52
CA ARG A 208 1.59 9.58 -1.36
C ARG A 208 2.72 10.47 -0.86
N THR A 209 3.28 10.20 0.30
CA THR A 209 4.38 11.00 0.87
C THR A 209 5.76 10.36 0.67
N LEU A 210 5.84 9.20 0.01
CA LEU A 210 7.05 8.38 -0.11
C LEU A 210 8.27 9.14 -0.65
N ILE A 211 8.09 10.07 -1.58
CA ILE A 211 9.16 10.89 -2.15
C ILE A 211 9.05 12.37 -1.76
N SER A 212 8.44 12.65 -0.63
CA SER A 212 8.22 14.01 -0.13
C SER A 212 9.51 14.77 0.12
N GLY A 213 10.55 14.12 0.63
CA GLY A 213 11.84 14.75 0.93
C GLY A 213 12.49 15.43 -0.30
N PRO A 214 12.75 14.70 -1.39
CA PRO A 214 13.24 15.29 -2.63
C PRO A 214 12.36 16.41 -3.19
N ILE A 215 11.03 16.23 -3.18
CA ILE A 215 10.09 17.24 -3.67
C ILE A 215 10.15 18.51 -2.82
N GLY A 216 10.14 18.37 -1.49
CA GLY A 216 10.29 19.51 -0.58
C GLY A 216 11.61 20.25 -0.77
N GLY A 217 12.69 19.51 -0.98
CA GLY A 217 14.00 20.06 -1.29
C GLY A 217 14.00 20.87 -2.59
N MET A 218 13.38 20.35 -3.64
CA MET A 218 13.26 21.05 -4.93
C MET A 218 12.42 22.32 -4.82
N ILE A 219 11.28 22.27 -4.13
CA ILE A 219 10.43 23.45 -3.90
C ILE A 219 11.18 24.51 -3.13
N GLY A 220 11.89 24.12 -2.07
CA GLY A 220 12.71 25.02 -1.26
C GLY A 220 13.86 25.65 -2.05
N ALA A 221 14.56 24.85 -2.85
CA ALA A 221 15.64 25.34 -3.72
C ALA A 221 15.13 26.36 -4.76
N ASN A 222 13.98 26.06 -5.40
CA ASN A 222 13.35 26.99 -6.34
C ASN A 222 12.97 28.32 -5.66
N TYR A 223 12.33 28.24 -4.48
CA TYR A 223 11.94 29.43 -3.71
C TYR A 223 13.17 30.31 -3.34
N PHE A 224 14.27 29.71 -2.92
CA PHE A 224 15.49 30.45 -2.61
C PHE A 224 16.17 30.97 -3.87
N GLY A 225 16.15 30.21 -4.98
CA GLY A 225 16.67 30.66 -6.26
C GLY A 225 15.98 31.94 -6.74
N GLU A 226 14.66 31.92 -6.75
CA GLU A 226 13.86 33.12 -7.11
C GLU A 226 14.12 34.30 -6.17
N LYS A 227 14.22 34.04 -4.86
CA LYS A 227 14.41 35.09 -3.85
C LYS A 227 15.82 35.71 -3.85
N LEU A 228 16.79 34.95 -4.28
CA LEU A 228 18.22 35.33 -4.36
C LEU A 228 18.65 35.71 -5.77
N ASP A 229 17.71 35.74 -6.73
CA ASP A 229 17.95 36.08 -8.13
C ASP A 229 19.01 35.20 -8.80
N TYR A 230 19.03 33.90 -8.44
CA TYR A 230 19.81 32.89 -9.13
C TYR A 230 19.01 32.28 -10.28
N GLU A 231 19.59 32.29 -11.48
CA GLU A 231 19.09 31.58 -12.67
C GLU A 231 19.52 30.11 -12.69
#